data_1afc5b6f2137bbe2723e71a7cf6cbab9
#
_entry.id   1afc5b6f2137bbe2723e71a7cf6cbab9
#
_cell.length_a   1.000
_cell.length_b   1.000
_cell.length_c   1.000
_cell.angle_alpha   90.00
_cell.angle_beta   90.00
_cell.angle_gamma   90.00
#
_symmetry.space_group_name_H-M   'P 1'
#
loop_
_entity.id
_entity.type
_entity.pdbx_description
1 polymer ?
#
loop_
_entity_poly.entity_id
_entity_poly.type
_entity_poly.pdbx_seq_one_letter_code
_entity_poly.pdbx_strand_id
1 'polypeptide(L)'
;MSVDNIKTIIIVMMENRSFDHVLGYLSLNGKDVNGLSADPTWQQNFTNLYGDKTYALHALSPSTQLIPDPPHDRTPISMQINTPCANGGCPELGGFVASYATRNPAPADLSMVMGYYTAGALPTYDFFAKNFTICDSWFAPLPTGTQANRLMAMAGESAISDNVSGFLPEQSLVYDWLTTHGASWCVYQSGGFFPFFSLMPKWLPEIVTSLALPLDGNGGRFRRYSRFKADWTNSSNLPQVIFIEPEYTDGPHGVPNDDHSPTGVAPGQAFLADIYQTISASERWDETLMIVTYDEHGGFFDHVSPLNISTEVAGYQFETTGLRVPAFLVSPYVAPGGVFSGNLDHTSILQLLADKFNAGSTYSAPVSARKQLSKLSSALSETRTPGSAPKLNVPIASNSPVPAPLSPPTCFSACAQAFRSVALKVQQDHPELLSSPNWGDLASFVATYKGAS
;
A
#
# COMPACT_ATOMS: atom_id res chain seq x y z
N MET A 1 17.18 -18.84 -12.78
CA MET A 1 17.12 -17.85 -11.68
C MET A 1 15.89 -18.19 -10.83
N SER A 2 15.88 -17.84 -9.56
CA SER A 2 14.76 -18.15 -8.64
C SER A 2 13.39 -17.66 -9.14
N VAL A 3 13.37 -16.55 -9.87
CA VAL A 3 12.13 -15.96 -10.42
C VAL A 3 11.53 -16.78 -11.59
N ASP A 4 12.30 -17.65 -12.23
CA ASP A 4 11.82 -18.44 -13.38
C ASP A 4 10.79 -19.50 -12.95
N ASN A 5 10.89 -19.98 -11.71
CA ASN A 5 9.97 -20.95 -11.13
C ASN A 5 8.59 -20.35 -10.79
N ILE A 6 8.49 -19.02 -10.74
CA ILE A 6 7.26 -18.31 -10.40
C ILE A 6 6.48 -18.05 -11.70
N LYS A 7 5.29 -18.60 -11.84
CA LYS A 7 4.43 -18.36 -13.00
C LYS A 7 3.49 -17.18 -12.81
N THR A 8 3.06 -16.94 -11.57
CA THR A 8 2.14 -15.84 -11.25
C THR A 8 2.73 -14.95 -10.17
N ILE A 9 2.82 -13.66 -10.44
CA ILE A 9 3.18 -12.63 -9.47
C ILE A 9 1.92 -11.84 -9.12
N ILE A 10 1.58 -11.81 -7.84
CA ILE A 10 0.46 -11.04 -7.30
C ILE A 10 1.04 -9.85 -6.54
N ILE A 11 0.56 -8.65 -6.82
CA ILE A 11 1.00 -7.41 -6.19
C ILE A 11 -0.20 -6.80 -5.49
N VAL A 12 -0.09 -6.58 -4.17
CA VAL A 12 -1.10 -5.94 -3.33
C VAL A 12 -0.44 -4.73 -2.68
N MET A 13 -0.94 -3.54 -2.96
CA MET A 13 -0.46 -2.31 -2.35
C MET A 13 -1.56 -1.71 -1.49
N MET A 14 -1.33 -1.75 -0.18
CA MET A 14 -2.17 -1.15 0.86
C MET A 14 -1.85 0.34 1.01
N GLU A 15 -2.42 1.05 1.99
CA GLU A 15 -2.27 2.50 2.18
C GLU A 15 -1.81 2.90 3.58
N ASN A 16 -0.84 3.80 3.59
CA ASN A 16 -0.60 4.80 4.63
C ASN A 16 -0.26 4.24 6.00
N ARG A 17 0.75 3.31 6.07
CA ARG A 17 1.31 2.84 7.35
C ARG A 17 2.83 2.71 7.29
N SER A 18 3.52 3.15 8.36
CA SER A 18 4.95 2.92 8.48
C SER A 18 5.27 1.50 8.94
N PHE A 19 6.51 1.08 8.70
CA PHE A 19 7.00 -0.21 9.15
C PHE A 19 6.92 -0.34 10.68
N ASP A 20 7.41 0.65 11.42
CA ASP A 20 7.40 0.58 12.89
C ASP A 20 5.99 0.58 13.47
N HIS A 21 5.07 1.33 12.88
CA HIS A 21 3.69 1.36 13.34
C HIS A 21 3.02 -0.02 13.26
N VAL A 22 3.31 -0.79 12.20
CA VAL A 22 2.64 -2.07 11.90
C VAL A 22 3.48 -3.28 12.32
N LEU A 23 4.80 -3.28 12.10
CA LEU A 23 5.67 -4.43 12.26
C LEU A 23 6.82 -4.20 13.26
N GLY A 24 7.02 -2.98 13.72
CA GLY A 24 8.12 -2.64 14.61
C GLY A 24 8.15 -3.44 15.92
N TYR A 25 6.98 -3.91 16.40
CA TYR A 25 6.86 -4.74 17.60
C TYR A 25 7.49 -6.13 17.47
N LEU A 26 7.76 -6.60 16.25
CA LEU A 26 8.30 -7.95 16.02
C LEU A 26 9.67 -8.13 16.67
N SER A 27 10.51 -7.09 16.65
CA SER A 27 11.80 -7.10 17.34
C SER A 27 11.65 -7.19 18.86
N LEU A 28 10.64 -6.53 19.44
CA LEU A 28 10.32 -6.62 20.87
C LEU A 28 9.91 -8.03 21.29
N ASN A 29 9.45 -8.85 20.33
CA ASN A 29 9.06 -10.24 20.51
C ASN A 29 10.20 -11.22 20.09
N GLY A 30 11.40 -10.73 19.92
CA GLY A 30 12.61 -11.54 19.67
C GLY A 30 12.82 -11.94 18.21
N LYS A 31 12.08 -11.35 17.24
CA LYS A 31 12.39 -11.54 15.82
C LYS A 31 13.58 -10.65 15.45
N ASP A 32 14.54 -11.22 14.72
CA ASP A 32 15.69 -10.48 14.20
C ASP A 32 15.26 -9.64 12.98
N VAL A 33 14.71 -8.47 13.27
CA VAL A 33 14.20 -7.50 12.30
C VAL A 33 14.60 -6.10 12.78
N ASN A 34 14.90 -5.21 11.86
CA ASN A 34 15.19 -3.81 12.18
C ASN A 34 13.91 -3.07 12.62
N GLY A 35 13.46 -3.35 13.83
CA GLY A 35 12.25 -2.81 14.45
C GLY A 35 12.54 -2.02 15.72
N LEU A 36 11.54 -1.91 16.59
CA LEU A 36 11.61 -1.14 17.82
C LEU A 36 12.50 -1.80 18.86
N SER A 37 13.07 -1.00 19.78
CA SER A 37 13.85 -1.50 20.91
C SER A 37 13.15 -1.25 22.24
N ALA A 38 13.27 -2.22 23.16
CA ALA A 38 12.81 -2.06 24.55
C ALA A 38 13.79 -1.26 25.42
N ASP A 39 15.00 -0.93 24.91
CA ASP A 39 15.96 -0.10 25.63
C ASP A 39 15.41 1.32 25.83
N PRO A 40 15.23 1.78 27.07
CA PRO A 40 14.74 3.11 27.35
C PRO A 40 15.62 4.23 26.76
N THR A 41 16.94 4.02 26.71
CA THR A 41 17.86 5.01 26.12
C THR A 41 17.64 5.13 24.62
N TRP A 42 17.44 3.99 23.93
CA TRP A 42 17.10 3.98 22.52
C TRP A 42 15.76 4.69 22.25
N GLN A 43 14.72 4.40 23.06
CA GLN A 43 13.41 5.03 22.90
C GLN A 43 13.45 6.55 23.13
N GLN A 44 14.25 7.02 24.10
CA GLN A 44 14.43 8.44 24.37
C GLN A 44 15.04 9.21 23.19
N ASN A 45 15.87 8.55 22.37
CA ASN A 45 16.46 9.17 21.18
C ASN A 45 15.43 9.59 20.13
N PHE A 46 14.26 8.95 20.13
CA PHE A 46 13.20 9.19 19.14
C PHE A 46 11.99 9.94 19.69
N THR A 47 12.13 10.61 20.85
CA THR A 47 11.06 11.40 21.44
C THR A 47 10.79 12.65 20.61
N ASN A 48 9.54 12.88 20.26
CA ASN A 48 9.10 14.10 19.56
C ASN A 48 8.70 15.20 20.58
N LEU A 49 8.94 16.46 20.24
CA LEU A 49 8.58 17.63 21.04
C LEU A 49 7.50 18.45 20.33
N TYR A 50 6.43 18.79 21.07
CA TYR A 50 5.43 19.74 20.58
C TYR A 50 4.92 20.61 21.75
N GLY A 51 5.09 21.94 21.65
CA GLY A 51 4.93 22.84 22.79
C GLY A 51 5.90 22.47 23.91
N ASP A 52 5.40 22.38 25.15
CA ASP A 52 6.20 21.99 26.32
C ASP A 52 6.11 20.49 26.63
N LYS A 53 5.58 19.68 25.70
CA LYS A 53 5.34 18.25 25.92
C LYS A 53 6.22 17.39 25.04
N THR A 54 6.71 16.30 25.60
CA THR A 54 7.43 15.25 24.89
C THR A 54 6.50 14.05 24.65
N TYR A 55 6.65 13.42 23.49
CA TYR A 55 5.86 12.29 23.03
C TYR A 55 6.79 11.14 22.69
N ALA A 56 6.73 10.08 23.46
CA ALA A 56 7.53 8.89 23.26
C ALA A 56 6.77 7.82 22.48
N LEU A 57 7.51 6.86 21.93
CA LEU A 57 6.94 5.64 21.37
C LEU A 57 6.14 4.88 22.44
N HIS A 58 4.98 4.35 22.03
CA HIS A 58 4.12 3.59 22.94
C HIS A 58 3.29 2.54 22.19
N ALA A 59 2.97 1.46 22.88
CA ALA A 59 2.06 0.46 22.36
C ALA A 59 0.63 1.02 22.30
N LEU A 60 -0.02 0.83 21.13
CA LEU A 60 -1.43 1.14 20.98
C LEU A 60 -2.27 0.14 21.79
N SER A 61 -3.39 0.62 22.34
CA SER A 61 -4.37 -0.29 22.95
C SER A 61 -4.92 -1.26 21.87
N PRO A 62 -5.09 -2.55 22.20
CA PRO A 62 -5.75 -3.50 21.27
C PRO A 62 -7.17 -3.05 20.85
N SER A 63 -7.79 -2.15 21.62
CA SER A 63 -9.10 -1.55 21.29
C SER A 63 -9.00 -0.30 20.41
N THR A 64 -7.80 0.15 20.04
CA THR A 64 -7.64 1.31 19.14
C THR A 64 -8.17 0.93 17.75
N GLN A 65 -9.32 1.49 17.40
CA GLN A 65 -10.01 1.20 16.14
C GLN A 65 -9.74 2.26 15.08
N LEU A 66 -9.68 3.53 15.50
CA LEU A 66 -9.60 4.67 14.62
C LEU A 66 -8.52 5.64 15.07
N ILE A 67 -7.70 6.05 14.14
CA ILE A 67 -6.73 7.14 14.33
C ILE A 67 -7.08 8.20 13.29
N PRO A 68 -7.39 9.45 13.69
CA PRO A 68 -7.62 10.52 12.72
C PRO A 68 -6.42 10.61 11.77
N ASP A 69 -6.70 10.67 10.48
CA ASP A 69 -5.70 10.58 9.44
C ASP A 69 -4.56 11.58 9.59
N PRO A 70 -3.29 11.14 9.77
CA PRO A 70 -2.17 12.07 9.92
C PRO A 70 -1.84 12.73 8.56
N PRO A 71 -1.35 13.99 8.54
CA PRO A 71 -0.90 14.64 7.31
C PRO A 71 0.31 13.90 6.71
N HIS A 72 0.23 13.57 5.42
CA HIS A 72 1.24 12.78 4.70
C HIS A 72 1.48 13.25 3.26
N ASP A 73 1.16 14.50 2.95
CA ASP A 73 1.62 15.17 1.74
C ASP A 73 3.08 15.64 1.89
N ARG A 74 3.69 16.11 0.84
CA ARG A 74 5.12 16.50 0.80
C ARG A 74 5.55 17.45 1.92
N THR A 75 4.78 18.50 2.19
CA THR A 75 5.14 19.48 3.22
C THR A 75 5.09 18.92 4.64
N PRO A 76 4.01 18.24 5.08
CA PRO A 76 3.99 17.51 6.35
C PRO A 76 5.12 16.49 6.49
N ILE A 77 5.39 15.70 5.46
CA ILE A 77 6.47 14.70 5.49
C ILE A 77 7.84 15.38 5.64
N SER A 78 8.07 16.47 4.93
CA SER A 78 9.31 17.26 5.10
C SER A 78 9.49 17.72 6.56
N MET A 79 8.42 18.13 7.25
CA MET A 79 8.47 18.45 8.68
C MET A 79 8.83 17.22 9.52
N GLN A 80 8.20 16.05 9.23
CA GLN A 80 8.42 14.82 9.98
C GLN A 80 9.87 14.35 9.96
N ILE A 81 10.49 14.38 8.77
CA ILE A 81 11.83 13.82 8.53
C ILE A 81 12.99 14.81 8.70
N ASN A 82 12.73 16.12 8.80
CA ASN A 82 13.80 17.13 8.87
C ASN A 82 13.80 17.91 10.21
N THR A 83 13.04 17.44 11.20
CA THR A 83 13.00 18.04 12.53
C THR A 83 13.80 17.19 13.53
N PRO A 84 14.75 17.77 14.29
CA PRO A 84 15.47 17.03 15.32
C PRO A 84 14.55 16.49 16.41
N CYS A 85 14.88 15.33 16.96
CA CYS A 85 14.21 14.74 18.12
C CYS A 85 14.49 15.58 19.39
N ALA A 86 13.58 15.50 20.37
CA ALA A 86 13.54 16.35 21.57
C ALA A 86 14.85 16.36 22.38
N ASN A 87 15.51 15.23 22.51
CA ASN A 87 16.70 15.09 23.37
C ASN A 87 18.03 15.12 22.60
N GLY A 88 18.01 15.54 21.32
CA GLY A 88 19.20 15.55 20.48
C GLY A 88 19.76 14.17 20.14
N GLY A 89 19.03 13.11 20.45
CA GLY A 89 19.41 11.73 20.17
C GLY A 89 19.33 11.34 18.70
N CYS A 90 18.49 12.04 17.95
CA CYS A 90 18.33 11.88 16.51
C CYS A 90 18.30 13.28 15.85
N PRO A 91 19.11 13.55 14.81
CA PRO A 91 19.14 14.86 14.16
C PRO A 91 17.90 15.13 13.29
N GLU A 92 17.07 14.12 13.07
CA GLU A 92 15.87 14.14 12.23
C GLU A 92 14.79 13.26 12.86
N LEU A 93 13.62 13.11 12.22
CA LEU A 93 12.50 12.24 12.68
C LEU A 93 11.79 12.75 13.95
N GLY A 94 11.97 14.02 14.33
CA GLY A 94 11.33 14.62 15.52
C GLY A 94 10.03 15.37 15.22
N GLY A 95 9.56 15.45 13.98
CA GLY A 95 8.47 16.31 13.56
C GLY A 95 7.09 15.66 13.39
N PHE A 96 6.92 14.38 13.71
CA PHE A 96 5.65 13.68 13.48
C PHE A 96 4.50 14.27 14.28
N VAL A 97 4.69 14.53 15.57
CA VAL A 97 3.66 15.11 16.45
C VAL A 97 3.34 16.55 16.04
N ALA A 98 4.35 17.33 15.69
CA ALA A 98 4.15 18.71 15.23
C ALA A 98 3.38 18.73 13.90
N SER A 99 3.73 17.86 12.97
CA SER A 99 3.00 17.65 11.72
C SER A 99 1.55 17.25 11.99
N TYR A 100 1.31 16.29 12.89
CA TYR A 100 -0.03 15.82 13.24
C TYR A 100 -0.90 16.92 13.83
N ALA A 101 -0.31 17.80 14.65
CA ALA A 101 -1.00 18.94 15.24
C ALA A 101 -1.47 19.99 14.22
N THR A 102 -0.94 19.98 12.98
CA THR A 102 -1.40 20.87 11.90
C THR A 102 -2.75 20.47 11.32
N ARG A 103 -3.22 19.26 11.60
CA ARG A 103 -4.52 18.77 11.12
C ARG A 103 -5.66 19.67 11.64
N ASN A 104 -6.65 19.89 10.81
CA ASN A 104 -7.83 20.68 11.16
C ASN A 104 -9.12 19.86 10.97
N PRO A 105 -9.90 19.59 12.04
CA PRO A 105 -9.59 19.93 13.45
C PRO A 105 -8.38 19.14 13.97
N ALA A 106 -7.66 19.75 14.91
CA ALA A 106 -6.54 19.09 15.56
C ALA A 106 -7.01 17.83 16.31
N PRO A 107 -6.26 16.70 16.24
CA PRO A 107 -6.62 15.48 16.93
C PRO A 107 -6.63 15.70 18.47
N ALA A 108 -7.54 15.00 19.17
CA ALA A 108 -7.60 15.06 20.62
C ALA A 108 -6.36 14.45 21.29
N ASP A 109 -5.76 13.45 20.66
CA ASP A 109 -4.55 12.78 21.14
C ASP A 109 -3.47 12.82 20.05
N LEU A 110 -2.49 13.67 20.26
CA LEU A 110 -1.36 13.85 19.34
C LEU A 110 -0.33 12.72 19.43
N SER A 111 -0.37 11.89 20.48
CA SER A 111 0.56 10.77 20.64
C SER A 111 0.33 9.65 19.64
N MET A 112 -0.84 9.57 19.03
CA MET A 112 -1.26 8.44 18.18
C MET A 112 -0.31 8.15 17.02
N VAL A 113 0.37 9.15 16.46
CA VAL A 113 1.35 8.98 15.38
C VAL A 113 2.66 8.33 15.85
N MET A 114 2.91 8.31 17.18
CA MET A 114 4.04 7.64 17.83
C MET A 114 3.67 6.24 18.33
N GLY A 115 2.43 5.82 18.09
CA GLY A 115 1.91 4.53 18.53
C GLY A 115 2.30 3.39 17.57
N TYR A 116 2.45 2.18 18.12
CA TYR A 116 2.67 0.97 17.34
C TYR A 116 1.75 -0.16 17.78
N TYR A 117 1.37 -1.04 16.87
CA TYR A 117 0.61 -2.24 17.17
C TYR A 117 1.46 -3.27 17.92
N THR A 118 0.80 -4.18 18.62
CA THR A 118 1.43 -5.25 19.41
C THR A 118 1.04 -6.62 18.88
N ALA A 119 1.74 -7.66 19.31
CA ALA A 119 1.45 -9.04 18.95
C ALA A 119 -0.04 -9.40 19.19
N GLY A 120 -0.63 -10.09 18.24
CA GLY A 120 -2.04 -10.48 18.29
C GLY A 120 -3.03 -9.40 17.82
N ALA A 121 -2.61 -8.14 17.71
CA ALA A 121 -3.45 -7.07 17.16
C ALA A 121 -3.61 -7.19 15.63
N LEU A 122 -2.61 -7.77 14.95
CA LEU A 122 -2.54 -7.93 13.51
C LEU A 122 -2.33 -9.41 13.11
N PRO A 123 -3.33 -10.27 13.32
CA PRO A 123 -3.14 -11.72 13.24
C PRO A 123 -2.74 -12.25 11.86
N THR A 124 -3.14 -11.59 10.77
CA THR A 124 -2.70 -11.95 9.41
C THR A 124 -1.23 -11.61 9.22
N TYR A 125 -0.77 -10.47 9.72
CA TYR A 125 0.64 -10.06 9.64
C TYR A 125 1.52 -10.89 10.56
N ASP A 126 1.05 -11.22 11.77
CA ASP A 126 1.73 -12.20 12.65
C ASP A 126 1.93 -13.53 11.92
N PHE A 127 0.91 -13.99 11.21
CA PHE A 127 0.98 -15.22 10.42
C PHE A 127 1.97 -15.09 9.26
N PHE A 128 1.95 -13.98 8.50
CA PHE A 128 2.90 -13.75 7.41
C PHE A 128 4.34 -13.65 7.94
N ALA A 129 4.53 -12.91 9.01
CA ALA A 129 5.84 -12.74 9.65
C ALA A 129 6.43 -14.05 10.17
N LYS A 130 5.58 -15.00 10.58
CA LYS A 130 6.00 -16.32 11.05
C LYS A 130 6.33 -17.29 9.92
N ASN A 131 5.62 -17.22 8.80
CA ASN A 131 5.65 -18.27 7.77
C ASN A 131 6.35 -17.84 6.48
N PHE A 132 6.59 -16.54 6.28
CA PHE A 132 7.14 -15.98 5.04
C PHE A 132 8.22 -14.95 5.34
N THR A 133 8.71 -14.26 4.31
CA THR A 133 9.77 -13.28 4.44
C THR A 133 9.22 -11.86 4.59
N ILE A 134 9.71 -11.15 5.59
CA ILE A 134 9.51 -9.70 5.76
C ILE A 134 10.66 -8.97 5.07
N CYS A 135 10.38 -7.84 4.43
CA CYS A 135 11.40 -6.89 3.99
C CYS A 135 11.43 -5.72 4.97
N ASP A 136 12.45 -5.65 5.83
CA ASP A 136 12.54 -4.63 6.90
C ASP A 136 13.26 -3.34 6.49
N SER A 137 13.64 -3.25 5.22
CA SER A 137 14.27 -2.09 4.59
C SER A 137 13.57 -1.73 3.26
N TRP A 138 12.24 -1.73 3.27
CA TRP A 138 11.43 -1.31 2.13
C TRP A 138 10.93 0.12 2.36
N PHE A 139 11.26 1.02 1.45
CA PHE A 139 10.96 2.45 1.55
C PHE A 139 9.92 2.88 0.52
N ALA A 140 9.10 3.87 0.85
CA ALA A 140 8.36 4.60 -0.17
C ALA A 140 9.36 5.31 -1.10
N PRO A 141 9.19 5.31 -2.42
CA PRO A 141 10.18 5.88 -3.35
C PRO A 141 10.45 7.37 -3.15
N LEU A 142 9.46 8.12 -2.68
CA LEU A 142 9.50 9.57 -2.54
C LEU A 142 8.94 10.01 -1.17
N PRO A 143 9.49 11.06 -0.53
CA PRO A 143 8.94 11.64 0.69
C PRO A 143 7.73 12.55 0.37
N THR A 144 6.67 11.96 -0.13
CA THR A 144 5.41 12.63 -0.52
C THR A 144 4.25 11.65 -0.42
N GLY A 145 3.05 12.10 -0.78
CA GLY A 145 1.81 11.32 -0.62
C GLY A 145 1.60 10.19 -1.63
N THR A 146 0.42 9.60 -1.52
CA THR A 146 -0.05 8.40 -2.20
C THR A 146 0.15 8.41 -3.71
N GLN A 147 -0.31 9.47 -4.40
CA GLN A 147 -0.40 9.44 -5.86
C GLN A 147 0.97 9.38 -6.52
N ALA A 148 1.94 10.17 -6.06
CA ALA A 148 3.28 10.17 -6.61
C ALA A 148 4.01 8.85 -6.33
N ASN A 149 3.85 8.27 -5.13
CA ASN A 149 4.44 6.98 -4.78
C ASN A 149 3.82 5.82 -5.58
N ARG A 150 2.51 5.85 -5.84
CA ARG A 150 1.87 4.87 -6.73
C ARG A 150 2.30 5.01 -8.19
N LEU A 151 2.54 6.23 -8.68
CA LEU A 151 3.13 6.43 -10.00
C LEU A 151 4.56 5.86 -10.07
N MET A 152 5.38 6.08 -9.03
CA MET A 152 6.71 5.44 -8.93
C MET A 152 6.61 3.92 -8.94
N ALA A 153 5.65 3.34 -8.22
CA ALA A 153 5.42 1.89 -8.18
C ALA A 153 5.02 1.31 -9.53
N MET A 154 4.31 2.10 -10.35
CA MET A 154 3.72 1.61 -11.60
C MET A 154 4.44 2.07 -12.86
N ALA A 155 5.39 3.00 -12.75
CA ALA A 155 6.12 3.51 -13.90
C ALA A 155 7.64 3.61 -13.66
N GLY A 156 8.08 3.64 -12.40
CA GLY A 156 9.48 3.92 -12.04
C GLY A 156 9.83 5.41 -12.07
N GLU A 157 8.86 6.24 -12.40
CA GLU A 157 8.92 7.70 -12.40
C GLU A 157 7.54 8.27 -12.07
N SER A 158 7.46 9.57 -11.73
CA SER A 158 6.21 10.24 -11.45
C SER A 158 6.12 11.57 -12.18
N ALA A 159 4.96 11.86 -12.78
CA ALA A 159 4.68 13.13 -13.44
C ALA A 159 4.19 14.21 -12.45
N ILE A 160 4.05 13.89 -11.17
CA ILE A 160 3.65 14.81 -10.11
C ILE A 160 4.57 14.65 -8.89
N SER A 161 4.84 15.73 -8.17
CA SER A 161 5.69 15.74 -6.97
C SER A 161 4.88 15.76 -5.65
N ASP A 162 3.56 15.83 -5.74
CA ASP A 162 2.64 15.79 -4.60
C ASP A 162 1.24 15.36 -5.08
N ASN A 163 0.30 15.10 -4.16
CA ASN A 163 -1.07 14.74 -4.51
C ASN A 163 -1.78 15.87 -5.26
N VAL A 164 -2.60 15.52 -6.23
CA VAL A 164 -3.45 16.44 -7.02
C VAL A 164 -4.93 16.11 -6.84
N SER A 165 -5.79 17.12 -6.86
CA SER A 165 -7.24 16.98 -6.64
C SER A 165 -8.04 16.65 -7.90
N GLY A 166 -7.36 16.40 -9.03
CA GLY A 166 -7.97 16.09 -10.32
C GLY A 166 -7.38 14.82 -10.92
N PHE A 167 -7.55 14.65 -12.23
CA PHE A 167 -6.96 13.56 -12.97
C PHE A 167 -5.43 13.60 -12.92
N LEU A 168 -4.83 12.42 -12.86
CA LEU A 168 -3.38 12.28 -13.00
C LEU A 168 -2.94 12.59 -14.44
N PRO A 169 -1.75 13.19 -14.61
CA PRO A 169 -1.16 13.34 -15.92
C PRO A 169 -0.94 11.99 -16.60
N GLU A 170 -1.04 12.00 -17.94
CA GLU A 170 -0.79 10.80 -18.72
C GLU A 170 0.68 10.41 -18.70
N GLN A 171 0.96 9.16 -18.34
CA GLN A 171 2.27 8.53 -18.46
C GLN A 171 2.14 7.04 -18.76
N SER A 172 3.20 6.41 -19.23
CA SER A 172 3.24 4.96 -19.40
C SER A 172 3.32 4.27 -18.05
N LEU A 173 2.49 3.26 -17.86
CA LEU A 173 2.49 2.44 -16.65
C LEU A 173 3.05 1.04 -16.94
N VAL A 174 3.29 0.28 -15.90
CA VAL A 174 3.70 -1.13 -15.98
C VAL A 174 2.72 -1.97 -16.82
N TYR A 175 1.46 -1.58 -16.91
CA TYR A 175 0.48 -2.21 -17.80
C TYR A 175 0.86 -2.14 -19.27
N ASP A 176 1.34 -0.97 -19.73
CA ASP A 176 1.87 -0.77 -21.09
C ASP A 176 3.14 -1.60 -21.29
N TRP A 177 4.02 -1.56 -20.28
CA TRP A 177 5.29 -2.28 -20.31
C TRP A 177 5.08 -3.81 -20.40
N LEU A 178 4.22 -4.39 -19.56
CA LEU A 178 3.88 -5.82 -19.57
C LEU A 178 3.30 -6.23 -20.93
N THR A 179 2.37 -5.42 -21.46
CA THR A 179 1.77 -5.67 -22.78
C THR A 179 2.83 -5.70 -23.88
N THR A 180 3.77 -4.75 -23.87
CA THR A 180 4.86 -4.66 -24.86
C THR A 180 5.80 -5.85 -24.77
N HIS A 181 6.01 -6.42 -23.58
CA HIS A 181 6.87 -7.58 -23.34
C HIS A 181 6.11 -8.94 -23.43
N GLY A 182 4.86 -8.92 -23.90
CA GLY A 182 4.07 -10.14 -24.07
C GLY A 182 3.65 -10.83 -22.79
N ALA A 183 3.75 -10.14 -21.64
CA ALA A 183 3.29 -10.65 -20.34
C ALA A 183 1.81 -10.32 -20.14
N SER A 184 1.03 -11.35 -19.79
CA SER A 184 -0.39 -11.17 -19.48
C SER A 184 -0.58 -10.59 -18.08
N TRP A 185 -1.53 -9.65 -17.94
CA TRP A 185 -1.82 -9.00 -16.68
C TRP A 185 -3.31 -8.70 -16.50
N CYS A 186 -3.72 -8.54 -15.24
CA CYS A 186 -5.03 -8.00 -14.89
C CYS A 186 -4.99 -7.28 -13.53
N VAL A 187 -6.03 -6.51 -13.27
CA VAL A 187 -6.27 -5.80 -12.00
C VAL A 187 -7.58 -6.30 -11.41
N TYR A 188 -7.57 -6.72 -10.15
CA TYR A 188 -8.77 -6.98 -9.37
C TYR A 188 -8.99 -5.85 -8.37
N GLN A 189 -10.15 -5.20 -8.45
CA GLN A 189 -10.55 -4.14 -7.55
C GLN A 189 -11.46 -4.68 -6.46
N SER A 190 -11.06 -4.55 -5.19
CA SER A 190 -11.94 -4.74 -4.03
C SER A 190 -12.92 -3.57 -3.96
N GLY A 191 -14.14 -3.85 -3.53
CA GLY A 191 -15.16 -2.82 -3.39
C GLY A 191 -15.88 -2.39 -4.66
N GLY A 192 -16.50 -1.20 -4.58
CA GLY A 192 -17.56 -0.84 -5.50
C GLY A 192 -17.16 -0.37 -6.87
N PHE A 193 -16.04 0.40 -7.06
CA PHE A 193 -15.99 1.21 -8.25
C PHE A 193 -14.71 1.20 -9.05
N PHE A 194 -13.63 1.83 -8.56
CA PHE A 194 -12.54 2.18 -9.45
C PHE A 194 -11.19 1.73 -8.92
N PRO A 195 -10.37 1.04 -9.74
CA PRO A 195 -8.96 0.89 -9.46
C PRO A 195 -8.28 2.27 -9.44
N PHE A 196 -7.15 2.37 -8.75
CA PHE A 196 -6.45 3.64 -8.53
C PHE A 196 -6.18 4.39 -9.85
N PHE A 197 -5.77 3.68 -10.88
CA PHE A 197 -5.45 4.30 -12.18
C PHE A 197 -6.65 4.65 -13.06
N SER A 198 -7.88 4.56 -12.54
CA SER A 198 -9.01 5.31 -13.10
C SER A 198 -8.79 6.83 -13.00
N LEU A 199 -7.92 7.27 -12.09
CA LEU A 199 -7.48 8.67 -12.01
C LEU A 199 -6.69 9.14 -13.24
N MET A 200 -6.24 8.21 -14.10
CA MET A 200 -5.57 8.53 -15.36
C MET A 200 -6.56 8.34 -16.53
N PRO A 201 -6.92 9.41 -17.26
CA PRO A 201 -7.97 9.38 -18.29
C PRO A 201 -7.81 8.30 -19.34
N LYS A 202 -6.57 7.99 -19.71
CA LYS A 202 -6.22 6.95 -20.68
C LYS A 202 -6.80 5.57 -20.35
N TRP A 203 -6.86 5.21 -19.06
CA TRP A 203 -7.33 3.90 -18.62
C TRP A 203 -8.84 3.84 -18.33
N LEU A 204 -9.46 5.01 -18.11
CA LEU A 204 -10.86 5.08 -17.69
C LEU A 204 -11.83 4.39 -18.65
N PRO A 205 -11.73 4.54 -19.98
CA PRO A 205 -12.66 3.86 -20.91
C PRO A 205 -12.58 2.32 -20.82
N GLU A 206 -11.37 1.76 -20.71
CA GLU A 206 -11.21 0.31 -20.57
C GLU A 206 -11.72 -0.18 -19.21
N ILE A 207 -11.43 0.56 -18.13
CA ILE A 207 -11.90 0.26 -16.79
C ILE A 207 -13.43 0.22 -16.76
N VAL A 208 -14.08 1.28 -17.24
CA VAL A 208 -15.55 1.37 -17.28
C VAL A 208 -16.14 0.23 -18.09
N THR A 209 -15.64 -0.02 -19.30
CA THR A 209 -16.11 -1.11 -20.15
C THR A 209 -15.94 -2.47 -19.47
N SER A 210 -14.79 -2.74 -18.88
CA SER A 210 -14.47 -4.02 -18.23
C SER A 210 -15.34 -4.27 -17.00
N LEU A 211 -15.57 -3.25 -16.17
CA LEU A 211 -16.37 -3.35 -14.96
C LEU A 211 -17.89 -3.35 -15.24
N ALA A 212 -18.32 -2.82 -16.38
CA ALA A 212 -19.73 -2.85 -16.82
C ALA A 212 -20.14 -4.21 -17.40
N LEU A 213 -19.20 -5.08 -17.78
CA LEU A 213 -19.49 -6.41 -18.29
C LEU A 213 -20.17 -7.28 -17.24
N PRO A 214 -21.07 -8.21 -17.65
CA PRO A 214 -21.66 -9.18 -16.75
C PRO A 214 -20.61 -9.98 -15.99
N LEU A 215 -20.93 -10.37 -14.76
CA LEU A 215 -20.02 -11.14 -13.88
C LEU A 215 -19.58 -12.48 -14.46
N ASP A 216 -20.31 -13.04 -15.40
CA ASP A 216 -20.05 -14.30 -16.11
C ASP A 216 -19.26 -14.13 -17.42
N GLY A 217 -19.03 -12.89 -17.87
CA GLY A 217 -18.17 -12.61 -19.03
C GLY A 217 -16.70 -12.94 -18.75
N ASN A 218 -15.96 -13.41 -19.77
CA ASN A 218 -14.48 -13.44 -19.75
C ASN A 218 -13.99 -12.00 -19.72
N GLY A 219 -14.10 -11.37 -18.53
CA GLY A 219 -13.92 -9.95 -18.31
C GLY A 219 -12.58 -9.45 -18.82
N GLY A 220 -12.54 -8.18 -19.18
CA GLY A 220 -11.34 -7.46 -19.55
C GLY A 220 -10.22 -7.52 -18.49
N ARG A 221 -9.23 -6.68 -18.67
CA ARG A 221 -8.06 -6.65 -17.75
C ARG A 221 -8.40 -6.08 -16.37
N PHE A 222 -9.47 -5.29 -16.25
CA PHE A 222 -9.96 -4.77 -14.96
C PHE A 222 -11.18 -5.57 -14.51
N ARG A 223 -11.11 -6.11 -13.29
CA ARG A 223 -12.10 -7.07 -12.77
C ARG A 223 -12.49 -6.73 -11.34
N ARG A 224 -13.70 -7.12 -10.93
CA ARG A 224 -14.11 -7.06 -9.53
C ARG A 224 -13.43 -8.17 -8.72
N TYR A 225 -12.96 -7.84 -7.53
CA TYR A 225 -12.32 -8.81 -6.63
C TYR A 225 -13.23 -10.00 -6.30
N SER A 226 -14.56 -9.81 -6.26
CA SER A 226 -15.52 -10.91 -6.06
C SER A 226 -15.35 -12.08 -7.05
N ARG A 227 -14.73 -11.84 -8.22
CA ARG A 227 -14.40 -12.89 -9.20
C ARG A 227 -13.08 -13.59 -8.93
N PHE A 228 -12.19 -13.01 -8.13
CA PHE A 228 -10.81 -13.49 -7.98
C PHE A 228 -10.74 -14.97 -7.62
N LYS A 229 -11.52 -15.41 -6.64
CA LYS A 229 -11.55 -16.82 -6.21
C LYS A 229 -12.01 -17.76 -7.31
N ALA A 230 -13.05 -17.40 -8.05
CA ALA A 230 -13.56 -18.21 -9.17
C ALA A 230 -12.56 -18.25 -10.32
N ASP A 231 -11.97 -17.11 -10.69
CA ASP A 231 -10.94 -17.02 -11.73
C ASP A 231 -9.70 -17.82 -11.32
N TRP A 232 -9.26 -17.71 -10.07
CA TRP A 232 -8.11 -18.45 -9.54
C TRP A 232 -8.29 -19.97 -9.60
N THR A 233 -9.49 -20.43 -9.27
CA THR A 233 -9.80 -21.88 -9.21
C THR A 233 -10.05 -22.46 -10.59
N ASN A 234 -10.80 -21.75 -11.44
CA ASN A 234 -11.40 -22.34 -12.64
C ASN A 234 -10.76 -21.89 -13.95
N SER A 235 -10.00 -20.77 -13.96
CA SER A 235 -9.40 -20.31 -15.21
C SER A 235 -8.23 -21.21 -15.64
N SER A 236 -8.24 -21.65 -16.89
CA SER A 236 -7.07 -22.32 -17.50
C SER A 236 -5.92 -21.36 -17.79
N ASN A 237 -6.22 -20.08 -17.95
CA ASN A 237 -5.28 -19.02 -18.38
C ASN A 237 -5.31 -17.84 -17.42
N LEU A 238 -4.77 -18.04 -16.21
CA LEU A 238 -4.54 -16.90 -15.31
C LEU A 238 -3.46 -15.97 -15.87
N PRO A 239 -3.62 -14.65 -15.71
CA PRO A 239 -2.56 -13.71 -16.02
C PRO A 239 -1.28 -13.98 -15.21
N GLN A 240 -0.14 -13.69 -15.83
CA GLN A 240 1.18 -13.85 -15.21
C GLN A 240 1.45 -12.79 -14.13
N VAL A 241 0.85 -11.60 -14.27
CA VAL A 241 0.92 -10.53 -13.27
C VAL A 241 -0.50 -10.10 -12.89
N ILE A 242 -0.78 -10.15 -11.61
CA ILE A 242 -2.09 -9.81 -11.05
C ILE A 242 -1.88 -8.68 -10.03
N PHE A 243 -2.53 -7.55 -10.27
CA PHE A 243 -2.62 -6.47 -9.31
C PHE A 243 -3.95 -6.63 -8.56
N ILE A 244 -3.90 -6.63 -7.24
CA ILE A 244 -5.10 -6.66 -6.41
C ILE A 244 -5.12 -5.37 -5.60
N GLU A 245 -6.13 -4.55 -5.83
CA GLU A 245 -6.30 -3.26 -5.19
C GLU A 245 -7.37 -3.33 -4.10
N PRO A 246 -7.12 -2.71 -2.92
CA PRO A 246 -8.08 -2.64 -1.83
C PRO A 246 -9.26 -1.72 -2.20
N GLU A 247 -10.30 -1.70 -1.38
CA GLU A 247 -11.27 -0.63 -1.35
C GLU A 247 -10.67 0.56 -0.62
N TYR A 248 -10.56 1.66 -1.34
CA TYR A 248 -9.89 2.86 -0.85
C TYR A 248 -10.76 3.67 0.11
N THR A 249 -10.18 4.12 1.23
CA THR A 249 -10.80 5.07 2.17
C THR A 249 -11.20 6.37 1.47
N ASP A 250 -10.38 6.83 0.54
CA ASP A 250 -10.63 8.02 -0.28
C ASP A 250 -11.55 7.76 -1.48
N GLY A 251 -11.90 6.50 -1.73
CA GLY A 251 -12.72 6.09 -2.85
C GLY A 251 -14.23 6.21 -2.58
N PRO A 252 -15.04 5.99 -3.63
CA PRO A 252 -16.49 5.91 -3.49
C PRO A 252 -16.90 4.60 -2.79
N HIS A 253 -17.71 4.73 -1.83
CA HIS A 253 -18.20 3.88 -0.77
C HIS A 253 -18.25 2.35 -0.91
N GLY A 254 -17.64 1.73 0.06
CA GLY A 254 -17.77 0.40 0.61
C GLY A 254 -17.28 0.42 2.06
N VAL A 255 -16.88 -0.73 2.59
CA VAL A 255 -16.06 -0.78 3.81
C VAL A 255 -14.62 -0.74 3.37
N PRO A 256 -13.89 0.36 3.57
CA PRO A 256 -12.49 0.43 3.18
C PRO A 256 -11.69 -0.71 3.81
N ASN A 257 -10.78 -1.28 3.03
CA ASN A 257 -9.89 -2.35 3.49
C ASN A 257 -8.43 -2.13 3.07
N ASP A 258 -8.09 -0.86 2.86
CA ASP A 258 -6.77 -0.37 2.46
C ASP A 258 -5.82 -0.10 3.63
N ASP A 259 -6.30 -0.14 4.88
CA ASP A 259 -5.62 0.26 6.12
C ASP A 259 -5.41 1.77 6.30
N HIS A 260 -5.82 2.61 5.35
CA HIS A 260 -5.68 4.05 5.44
C HIS A 260 -6.49 4.63 6.61
N SER A 261 -5.86 5.47 7.44
CA SER A 261 -6.55 6.20 8.50
C SER A 261 -7.63 7.15 7.91
N PRO A 262 -8.80 7.31 8.55
CA PRO A 262 -9.13 6.83 9.89
C PRO A 262 -9.68 5.41 9.93
N THR A 263 -9.66 4.66 8.84
CA THR A 263 -10.11 3.27 8.83
C THR A 263 -9.19 2.40 9.67
N GLY A 264 -9.76 1.49 10.46
CA GLY A 264 -8.99 0.54 11.23
C GLY A 264 -8.38 -0.56 10.34
N VAL A 265 -7.33 -1.20 10.80
CA VAL A 265 -6.58 -2.23 10.04
C VAL A 265 -7.27 -3.60 9.98
N ALA A 266 -8.35 -3.85 10.73
CA ALA A 266 -9.02 -5.15 10.74
C ALA A 266 -9.62 -5.56 9.39
N PRO A 267 -10.26 -4.67 8.60
CA PRO A 267 -10.72 -5.01 7.25
C PRO A 267 -9.59 -5.38 6.30
N GLY A 268 -8.45 -4.68 6.33
CA GLY A 268 -7.27 -5.00 5.53
C GLY A 268 -6.65 -6.34 5.91
N GLN A 269 -6.60 -6.67 7.22
CA GLN A 269 -6.19 -8.00 7.70
C GLN A 269 -7.08 -9.11 7.13
N ALA A 270 -8.40 -8.91 7.11
CA ALA A 270 -9.35 -9.86 6.56
C ALA A 270 -9.19 -9.99 5.03
N PHE A 271 -8.98 -8.88 4.34
CA PHE A 271 -8.75 -8.85 2.89
C PHE A 271 -7.51 -9.64 2.49
N LEU A 272 -6.37 -9.40 3.13
CA LEU A 272 -5.13 -10.13 2.87
C LEU A 272 -5.24 -11.61 3.24
N ALA A 273 -5.97 -11.93 4.31
CA ALA A 273 -6.27 -13.31 4.68
C ALA A 273 -7.07 -14.05 3.60
N ASP A 274 -8.10 -13.41 3.03
CA ASP A 274 -8.93 -13.99 1.96
C ASP A 274 -8.12 -14.22 0.67
N ILE A 275 -7.26 -13.24 0.29
CA ILE A 275 -6.34 -13.43 -0.85
C ILE A 275 -5.44 -14.64 -0.59
N TYR A 276 -4.77 -14.69 0.57
CA TYR A 276 -3.88 -15.79 0.90
C TYR A 276 -4.59 -17.14 0.92
N GLN A 277 -5.75 -17.25 1.58
CA GLN A 277 -6.54 -18.48 1.62
C GLN A 277 -6.96 -18.95 0.23
N THR A 278 -7.30 -18.00 -0.65
CA THR A 278 -7.64 -18.30 -2.05
C THR A 278 -6.45 -18.88 -2.81
N ILE A 279 -5.30 -18.23 -2.76
CA ILE A 279 -4.12 -18.65 -3.54
C ILE A 279 -3.49 -19.94 -2.98
N SER A 280 -3.48 -20.10 -1.67
CA SER A 280 -2.87 -21.25 -0.99
C SER A 280 -3.71 -22.54 -1.06
N ALA A 281 -4.97 -22.45 -1.47
CA ALA A 281 -5.88 -23.59 -1.55
C ALA A 281 -5.72 -24.43 -2.84
N SER A 282 -4.86 -24.05 -3.77
CA SER A 282 -4.68 -24.73 -5.04
C SER A 282 -3.22 -25.06 -5.33
N GLU A 283 -2.98 -25.99 -6.25
CA GLU A 283 -1.63 -26.36 -6.71
C GLU A 283 -0.86 -25.18 -7.36
N ARG A 284 -1.58 -24.13 -7.79
CA ARG A 284 -0.96 -22.90 -8.32
C ARG A 284 -0.09 -22.18 -7.28
N TRP A 285 -0.35 -22.44 -5.99
CA TRP A 285 0.49 -21.95 -4.90
C TRP A 285 1.97 -22.23 -5.14
N ASP A 286 2.28 -23.43 -5.66
CA ASP A 286 3.64 -23.89 -5.88
C ASP A 286 4.44 -23.06 -6.89
N GLU A 287 3.79 -22.17 -7.64
CA GLU A 287 4.38 -21.32 -8.68
C GLU A 287 3.99 -19.85 -8.51
N THR A 288 3.60 -19.46 -7.28
CA THR A 288 3.06 -18.11 -6.99
C THR A 288 4.00 -17.33 -6.08
N LEU A 289 4.16 -16.06 -6.37
CA LEU A 289 4.70 -15.03 -5.49
C LEU A 289 3.65 -13.97 -5.26
N MET A 290 3.25 -13.72 -4.01
CA MET A 290 2.48 -12.55 -3.63
C MET A 290 3.39 -11.57 -2.90
N ILE A 291 3.38 -10.32 -3.34
CA ILE A 291 4.07 -9.18 -2.74
C ILE A 291 3.01 -8.30 -2.11
N VAL A 292 3.12 -8.05 -0.81
CA VAL A 292 2.27 -7.10 -0.09
C VAL A 292 3.15 -5.97 0.38
N THR A 293 2.77 -4.74 0.06
CA THR A 293 3.46 -3.52 0.54
C THR A 293 2.45 -2.38 0.71
N TYR A 294 2.93 -1.22 1.12
CA TYR A 294 2.15 0.00 1.30
C TYR A 294 2.72 1.08 0.40
N ASP A 295 1.92 2.05 0.01
CA ASP A 295 2.34 3.15 -0.87
C ASP A 295 3.27 4.14 -0.17
N GLU A 296 2.95 4.53 1.07
CA GLU A 296 3.76 5.42 1.90
C GLU A 296 3.41 5.24 3.40
N HIS A 297 4.08 5.97 4.30
CA HIS A 297 4.05 5.74 5.76
C HIS A 297 2.84 6.32 6.49
N GLY A 298 1.95 7.08 5.82
CA GLY A 298 0.71 7.63 6.39
C GLY A 298 0.90 8.65 7.49
N GLY A 299 2.05 9.30 7.57
CA GLY A 299 2.37 10.23 8.65
C GLY A 299 2.67 9.57 10.00
N PHE A 300 2.75 8.24 10.06
CA PHE A 300 3.13 7.48 11.25
C PHE A 300 4.65 7.39 11.39
N PHE A 301 5.11 7.37 12.62
CA PHE A 301 6.54 7.33 12.95
C PHE A 301 7.22 6.06 12.44
N ASP A 302 8.44 6.23 11.98
CA ASP A 302 9.43 5.17 11.74
C ASP A 302 10.80 5.64 12.23
N HIS A 303 11.59 4.76 12.86
CA HIS A 303 12.88 5.13 13.43
C HIS A 303 14.02 5.12 12.43
N VAL A 304 13.81 4.57 11.24
CA VAL A 304 14.85 4.49 10.21
C VAL A 304 14.75 5.67 9.25
N SER A 305 15.86 6.39 9.15
CA SER A 305 15.97 7.52 8.22
C SER A 305 15.76 7.09 6.76
N PRO A 306 15.16 7.93 5.93
CA PRO A 306 15.08 7.70 4.49
C PRO A 306 16.45 7.46 3.83
N LEU A 307 16.46 6.73 2.72
CA LEU A 307 17.69 6.52 1.94
C LEU A 307 18.05 7.79 1.16
N ASN A 308 19.34 8.10 1.08
CA ASN A 308 19.86 9.20 0.26
C ASN A 308 19.82 8.82 -1.23
N ILE A 309 18.63 8.77 -1.81
CA ILE A 309 18.40 8.54 -3.23
C ILE A 309 17.75 9.79 -3.82
N SER A 310 18.57 10.59 -4.49
CA SER A 310 18.12 11.82 -5.13
C SER A 310 17.28 11.50 -6.38
N THR A 311 16.12 12.14 -6.50
CA THR A 311 15.17 11.92 -7.60
C THR A 311 14.51 13.24 -8.00
N GLU A 312 14.65 13.65 -9.25
CA GLU A 312 13.90 14.78 -9.79
C GLU A 312 12.52 14.30 -10.29
N VAL A 313 11.47 14.97 -9.85
CA VAL A 313 10.08 14.65 -10.20
C VAL A 313 9.32 15.93 -10.51
N ALA A 314 8.81 16.05 -11.72
CA ALA A 314 8.01 17.22 -12.15
C ALA A 314 8.67 18.58 -11.80
N GLY A 315 9.99 18.68 -11.96
CA GLY A 315 10.77 19.88 -11.65
C GLY A 315 11.04 20.12 -10.16
N TYR A 316 10.66 19.17 -9.29
CA TYR A 316 10.98 19.19 -7.88
C TYR A 316 12.07 18.15 -7.56
N GLN A 317 13.11 18.58 -6.82
CA GLN A 317 14.21 17.72 -6.42
C GLN A 317 13.95 17.14 -5.04
N PHE A 318 13.80 15.82 -4.97
CA PHE A 318 13.85 15.06 -3.73
C PHE A 318 15.26 14.56 -3.49
N GLU A 319 15.79 14.72 -2.27
CA GLU A 319 17.14 14.27 -1.92
C GLU A 319 17.13 12.86 -1.31
N THR A 320 15.97 12.42 -0.84
CA THR A 320 15.81 11.12 -0.17
C THR A 320 14.59 10.38 -0.68
N THR A 321 14.50 9.10 -0.35
CA THR A 321 13.25 8.33 -0.37
C THR A 321 12.27 8.85 0.68
N GLY A 322 11.04 8.34 0.70
CA GLY A 322 10.16 8.39 1.87
C GLY A 322 10.64 7.43 2.97
N LEU A 323 9.87 7.33 4.03
CA LEU A 323 10.11 6.42 5.15
C LEU A 323 9.80 4.97 4.78
N ARG A 324 10.16 4.05 5.67
CA ARG A 324 9.87 2.63 5.49
C ARG A 324 8.36 2.36 5.57
N VAL A 325 7.97 1.38 4.76
CA VAL A 325 6.62 0.81 4.74
C VAL A 325 6.68 -0.69 5.01
N PRO A 326 5.60 -1.30 5.56
CA PRO A 326 5.54 -2.75 5.72
C PRO A 326 5.62 -3.46 4.37
N ALA A 327 6.40 -4.55 4.29
CA ALA A 327 6.43 -5.38 3.10
C ALA A 327 6.64 -6.86 3.42
N PHE A 328 5.91 -7.73 2.69
CA PHE A 328 5.97 -9.17 2.78
C PHE A 328 6.14 -9.81 1.40
N LEU A 329 6.97 -10.84 1.36
CA LEU A 329 7.06 -11.77 0.23
C LEU A 329 6.43 -13.09 0.65
N VAL A 330 5.29 -13.43 0.07
CA VAL A 330 4.47 -14.60 0.43
C VAL A 330 4.53 -15.60 -0.72
N SER A 331 5.32 -16.65 -0.55
CA SER A 331 5.62 -17.64 -1.58
C SER A 331 6.24 -18.89 -0.97
N PRO A 332 6.13 -20.06 -1.60
CA PRO A 332 6.94 -21.21 -1.22
C PRO A 332 8.44 -21.05 -1.58
N TYR A 333 8.81 -19.97 -2.31
CA TYR A 333 10.19 -19.65 -2.69
C TYR A 333 10.84 -18.59 -1.79
N VAL A 334 10.34 -18.38 -0.60
CA VAL A 334 10.97 -17.50 0.40
C VAL A 334 11.32 -18.27 1.67
N ALA A 335 12.22 -17.75 2.48
CA ALA A 335 12.58 -18.36 3.75
C ALA A 335 11.40 -18.25 4.73
N PRO A 336 10.93 -19.37 5.32
CA PRO A 336 9.90 -19.33 6.36
C PRO A 336 10.36 -18.51 7.56
N GLY A 337 9.59 -17.50 7.95
CA GLY A 337 9.96 -16.59 9.02
C GLY A 337 11.22 -15.77 8.73
N GLY A 338 11.61 -15.66 7.46
CA GLY A 338 12.81 -14.94 7.04
C GLY A 338 12.67 -13.42 7.16
N VAL A 339 13.82 -12.74 7.12
CA VAL A 339 13.92 -11.29 7.00
C VAL A 339 14.90 -10.97 5.87
N PHE A 340 14.50 -10.08 5.00
CA PHE A 340 15.35 -9.52 3.94
C PHE A 340 15.62 -8.05 4.24
N SER A 341 16.87 -7.73 4.57
CA SER A 341 17.30 -6.39 5.00
C SER A 341 18.03 -5.60 3.89
N GLY A 342 17.98 -6.08 2.65
CA GLY A 342 18.44 -5.30 1.51
C GLY A 342 17.53 -4.12 1.23
N ASN A 343 18.09 -2.94 0.95
CA ASN A 343 17.29 -1.75 0.64
C ASN A 343 16.42 -1.98 -0.59
N LEU A 344 15.13 -1.75 -0.45
CA LEU A 344 14.12 -1.86 -1.50
C LEU A 344 13.24 -0.61 -1.51
N ASP A 345 12.65 -0.34 -2.66
CA ASP A 345 11.48 0.52 -2.77
C ASP A 345 10.50 -0.05 -3.81
N HIS A 346 9.43 0.66 -4.12
CA HIS A 346 8.40 0.16 -5.02
C HIS A 346 8.94 -0.13 -6.43
N THR A 347 9.98 0.58 -6.88
CA THR A 347 10.61 0.35 -8.19
C THR A 347 11.33 -0.99 -8.26
N SER A 348 11.63 -1.60 -7.11
CA SER A 348 12.20 -2.96 -7.02
C SER A 348 11.25 -4.02 -7.56
N ILE A 349 9.92 -3.79 -7.51
CA ILE A 349 8.91 -4.64 -8.15
C ILE A 349 9.05 -4.57 -9.66
N LEU A 350 9.22 -3.37 -10.22
CA LEU A 350 9.39 -3.19 -11.66
C LEU A 350 10.65 -3.89 -12.17
N GLN A 351 11.76 -3.80 -11.42
CA GLN A 351 12.97 -4.52 -11.77
C GLN A 351 12.79 -6.04 -11.67
N LEU A 352 12.03 -6.55 -10.69
CA LEU A 352 11.69 -7.98 -10.60
C LEU A 352 10.90 -8.45 -11.84
N LEU A 353 9.95 -7.64 -12.31
CA LEU A 353 9.21 -7.93 -13.55
C LEU A 353 10.14 -7.94 -14.75
N ALA A 354 11.10 -7.02 -14.84
CA ALA A 354 12.11 -7.01 -15.90
C ALA A 354 13.07 -8.21 -15.79
N ASP A 355 13.47 -8.59 -14.59
CA ASP A 355 14.29 -9.81 -14.37
C ASP A 355 13.54 -11.05 -14.91
N LYS A 356 12.20 -11.09 -14.81
CA LYS A 356 11.39 -12.19 -15.29
C LYS A 356 11.05 -12.13 -16.78
N PHE A 357 10.58 -11.00 -17.26
CA PHE A 357 9.95 -10.87 -18.59
C PHE A 357 10.85 -10.20 -19.64
N ASN A 358 12.01 -9.67 -19.24
CA ASN A 358 12.97 -9.00 -20.13
C ASN A 358 14.41 -9.52 -19.93
N ALA A 359 14.55 -10.83 -19.73
CA ALA A 359 15.83 -11.54 -19.63
C ALA A 359 16.86 -10.87 -18.66
N GLY A 360 16.39 -10.26 -17.57
CA GLY A 360 17.22 -9.61 -16.56
C GLY A 360 17.76 -8.23 -16.98
N SER A 361 17.28 -7.66 -18.07
CA SER A 361 17.55 -6.27 -18.47
C SER A 361 16.94 -5.29 -17.46
N THR A 362 17.34 -4.02 -17.53
CA THR A 362 16.72 -3.00 -16.68
C THR A 362 15.28 -2.71 -17.10
N TYR A 363 14.41 -2.43 -16.13
CA TYR A 363 13.05 -2.00 -16.43
C TYR A 363 13.04 -0.67 -17.20
N SER A 364 13.73 0.33 -16.65
CA SER A 364 13.89 1.66 -17.25
C SER A 364 15.14 2.36 -16.74
N ALA A 365 15.54 3.46 -17.37
CA ALA A 365 16.68 4.25 -16.94
C ALA A 365 16.47 4.87 -15.52
N PRO A 366 15.31 5.47 -15.18
CA PRO A 366 15.04 5.94 -13.83
C PRO A 366 15.16 4.84 -12.75
N VAL A 367 14.61 3.65 -13.02
CA VAL A 367 14.71 2.50 -12.09
C VAL A 367 16.17 2.08 -11.92
N SER A 368 16.93 1.96 -13.01
CA SER A 368 18.34 1.56 -12.94
C SER A 368 19.26 2.60 -12.32
N ALA A 369 18.84 3.86 -12.24
CA ALA A 369 19.58 4.94 -11.59
C ALA A 369 19.59 4.80 -10.05
N ARG A 370 18.66 4.07 -9.46
CA ARG A 370 18.52 3.86 -8.01
C ARG A 370 19.51 2.78 -7.50
N LYS A 371 20.81 3.07 -7.64
CA LYS A 371 21.92 2.12 -7.42
C LYS A 371 22.04 1.57 -5.99
N GLN A 372 21.41 2.22 -5.01
CA GLN A 372 21.46 1.82 -3.60
C GLN A 372 20.45 0.71 -3.28
N LEU A 373 19.56 0.39 -4.23
CA LEU A 373 18.57 -0.65 -4.04
C LEU A 373 19.15 -2.03 -4.35
N SER A 374 18.75 -2.99 -3.56
CA SER A 374 18.98 -4.41 -3.78
C SER A 374 18.03 -4.95 -4.83
N LYS A 375 18.37 -6.09 -5.42
CA LYS A 375 17.44 -6.82 -6.28
C LYS A 375 16.43 -7.58 -5.42
N LEU A 376 15.14 -7.38 -5.65
CA LEU A 376 14.09 -8.11 -4.96
C LEU A 376 14.17 -9.63 -5.21
N SER A 377 14.64 -10.04 -6.39
CA SER A 377 14.91 -11.44 -6.72
C SER A 377 15.93 -12.11 -5.78
N SER A 378 16.78 -11.34 -5.10
CA SER A 378 17.75 -11.87 -4.12
C SER A 378 17.08 -12.35 -2.83
N ALA A 379 15.86 -11.95 -2.55
CA ALA A 379 15.06 -12.45 -1.42
C ALA A 379 14.39 -13.79 -1.72
N LEU A 380 14.45 -14.28 -2.96
CA LEU A 380 13.83 -15.53 -3.39
C LEU A 380 14.84 -16.67 -3.35
N SER A 381 14.39 -17.82 -2.86
CA SER A 381 15.14 -19.08 -2.88
C SER A 381 15.07 -19.74 -4.25
N GLU A 382 16.13 -20.41 -4.69
CA GLU A 382 16.12 -21.21 -5.92
C GLU A 382 15.29 -22.49 -5.80
N THR A 383 15.16 -22.99 -4.57
CA THR A 383 14.40 -24.20 -4.26
C THR A 383 13.13 -23.86 -3.49
N ARG A 384 12.06 -24.52 -3.86
CA ARG A 384 10.78 -24.41 -3.17
C ARG A 384 10.88 -25.01 -1.75
N THR A 385 10.31 -24.32 -0.76
CA THR A 385 10.12 -24.88 0.58
C THR A 385 9.24 -26.12 0.51
N PRO A 386 9.68 -27.28 1.02
CA PRO A 386 8.88 -28.51 1.00
C PRO A 386 7.58 -28.37 1.80
N GLY A 387 6.56 -29.08 1.37
CA GLY A 387 5.28 -29.17 2.09
C GLY A 387 4.15 -28.37 1.43
N SER A 388 2.98 -28.45 2.03
CA SER A 388 1.80 -27.68 1.64
C SER A 388 1.89 -26.25 2.19
N ALA A 389 1.12 -25.34 1.63
CA ALA A 389 0.99 -23.97 2.14
C ALA A 389 0.63 -23.98 3.64
N PRO A 390 1.27 -23.12 4.46
CA PRO A 390 0.87 -22.95 5.86
C PRO A 390 -0.60 -22.61 5.98
N LYS A 391 -1.31 -23.21 6.93
CA LYS A 391 -2.74 -22.93 7.13
C LYS A 391 -2.92 -21.66 7.96
N LEU A 392 -3.64 -20.71 7.40
CA LEU A 392 -4.06 -19.51 8.12
C LEU A 392 -5.36 -19.81 8.87
N ASN A 393 -5.24 -19.95 10.19
CA ASN A 393 -6.37 -20.19 11.10
C ASN A 393 -6.74 -18.90 11.87
N VAL A 394 -6.81 -17.79 11.16
CA VAL A 394 -7.27 -16.52 11.75
C VAL A 394 -8.78 -16.44 11.54
N PRO A 395 -9.55 -16.12 12.58
CA PRO A 395 -10.95 -15.78 12.40
C PRO A 395 -11.01 -14.58 11.45
N ILE A 396 -11.55 -14.77 10.25
CA ILE A 396 -11.91 -13.62 9.41
C ILE A 396 -13.01 -12.92 10.19
N ALA A 397 -12.70 -11.77 10.76
CA ALA A 397 -13.67 -10.96 11.46
C ALA A 397 -14.67 -10.39 10.43
N SER A 398 -15.58 -11.27 9.98
CA SER A 398 -16.63 -10.93 9.01
C SER A 398 -17.64 -9.92 9.57
N ASN A 399 -17.52 -9.55 10.85
CA ASN A 399 -18.43 -8.66 11.57
C ASN A 399 -17.69 -7.69 12.50
N SER A 400 -16.53 -7.16 12.12
CA SER A 400 -16.09 -5.94 12.79
C SER A 400 -17.19 -4.91 12.59
N PRO A 401 -17.70 -4.26 13.65
CA PRO A 401 -18.68 -3.20 13.46
C PRO A 401 -18.06 -2.19 12.50
N VAL A 402 -18.73 -2.00 11.35
CA VAL A 402 -18.40 -0.91 10.45
C VAL A 402 -18.49 0.33 11.33
N PRO A 403 -17.40 1.09 11.53
CA PRO A 403 -17.50 2.34 12.27
C PRO A 403 -18.64 3.13 11.63
N ALA A 404 -19.52 3.69 12.46
CA ALA A 404 -20.52 4.60 11.93
C ALA A 404 -19.78 5.62 11.05
N PRO A 405 -20.28 5.91 9.84
CA PRO A 405 -19.58 6.82 8.97
C PRO A 405 -19.25 8.07 9.78
N LEU A 406 -17.97 8.37 9.89
CA LEU A 406 -17.52 9.62 10.48
C LEU A 406 -18.28 10.70 9.74
N SER A 407 -18.79 11.71 10.47
CA SER A 407 -19.43 12.88 9.81
C SER A 407 -18.55 13.27 8.62
N PRO A 408 -19.13 13.54 7.44
CA PRO A 408 -18.33 13.84 6.25
C PRO A 408 -17.22 14.82 6.63
N PRO A 409 -15.98 14.55 6.26
CA PRO A 409 -14.89 15.46 6.60
C PRO A 409 -15.22 16.85 6.04
N THR A 410 -14.95 17.88 6.80
CA THR A 410 -15.16 19.27 6.35
C THR A 410 -14.15 19.65 5.24
N CYS A 411 -13.11 18.85 5.04
CA CYS A 411 -12.14 18.98 3.96
C CYS A 411 -11.78 17.58 3.46
N PHE A 412 -11.83 17.37 2.15
CA PHE A 412 -11.46 16.10 1.51
C PHE A 412 -10.00 16.13 1.12
N SER A 413 -9.33 14.95 1.22
CA SER A 413 -7.99 14.76 0.68
C SER A 413 -7.95 15.07 -0.83
N ALA A 414 -6.76 15.35 -1.36
CA ALA A 414 -6.58 15.51 -2.80
C ALA A 414 -6.98 14.22 -3.56
N CYS A 415 -6.67 13.03 -2.99
CA CYS A 415 -7.06 11.74 -3.56
C CYS A 415 -8.58 11.57 -3.62
N ALA A 416 -9.31 11.91 -2.56
CA ALA A 416 -10.78 11.84 -2.54
C ALA A 416 -11.42 12.79 -3.57
N GLN A 417 -10.84 13.98 -3.74
CA GLN A 417 -11.28 14.93 -4.78
C GLN A 417 -10.98 14.40 -6.18
N ALA A 418 -9.85 13.73 -6.39
CA ALA A 418 -9.49 13.10 -7.65
C ALA A 418 -10.49 11.97 -8.01
N PHE A 419 -10.79 11.06 -7.09
CA PHE A 419 -11.82 10.02 -7.31
C PHE A 419 -13.20 10.61 -7.58
N ARG A 420 -13.56 11.72 -6.91
CA ARG A 420 -14.78 12.45 -7.23
C ARG A 420 -14.80 12.94 -8.69
N SER A 421 -13.68 13.45 -9.20
CA SER A 421 -13.57 13.91 -10.59
C SER A 421 -13.81 12.77 -11.58
N VAL A 422 -13.28 11.55 -11.28
CA VAL A 422 -13.56 10.33 -12.04
C VAL A 422 -15.06 10.00 -11.99
N ALA A 423 -15.65 9.98 -10.80
CA ALA A 423 -17.06 9.67 -10.62
C ALA A 423 -17.99 10.63 -11.40
N LEU A 424 -17.68 11.93 -11.35
CA LEU A 424 -18.41 12.94 -12.12
C LEU A 424 -18.28 12.73 -13.64
N LYS A 425 -17.08 12.40 -14.11
CA LYS A 425 -16.86 12.12 -15.53
C LYS A 425 -17.62 10.87 -15.98
N VAL A 426 -17.58 9.79 -15.22
CA VAL A 426 -18.35 8.58 -15.55
C VAL A 426 -19.86 8.86 -15.51
N GLN A 427 -20.35 9.63 -14.56
CA GLN A 427 -21.74 10.05 -14.53
C GLN A 427 -22.15 10.84 -15.79
N GLN A 428 -21.26 11.69 -16.27
CA GLN A 428 -21.51 12.51 -17.46
C GLN A 428 -21.48 11.69 -18.75
N ASP A 429 -20.45 10.81 -18.89
CA ASP A 429 -20.21 10.06 -20.13
C ASP A 429 -21.07 8.79 -20.24
N HIS A 430 -21.49 8.22 -19.10
CA HIS A 430 -22.20 6.94 -18.97
C HIS A 430 -23.40 7.04 -18.01
N PRO A 431 -24.39 7.91 -18.28
CA PRO A 431 -25.54 8.09 -17.38
C PRO A 431 -26.37 6.79 -17.22
N GLU A 432 -26.32 5.88 -18.18
CA GLU A 432 -26.98 4.57 -18.12
C GLU A 432 -26.45 3.68 -16.99
N LEU A 433 -25.19 3.85 -16.57
CA LEU A 433 -24.59 3.06 -15.52
C LEU A 433 -25.15 3.41 -14.13
N LEU A 434 -25.66 4.62 -13.95
CA LEU A 434 -26.20 5.07 -12.66
C LEU A 434 -27.46 4.29 -12.24
N SER A 435 -28.16 3.68 -13.19
CA SER A 435 -29.32 2.82 -12.92
C SER A 435 -28.93 1.35 -12.68
N SER A 436 -27.67 1.00 -12.87
CA SER A 436 -27.17 -0.36 -12.63
C SER A 436 -26.96 -0.61 -11.14
N PRO A 437 -27.43 -1.75 -10.58
CA PRO A 437 -27.15 -2.12 -9.19
C PRO A 437 -25.67 -2.13 -8.83
N ASN A 438 -24.80 -2.34 -9.83
CA ASN A 438 -23.36 -2.37 -9.67
C ASN A 438 -22.72 -0.97 -9.51
N TRP A 439 -23.48 0.10 -9.72
CA TRP A 439 -23.04 1.50 -9.72
C TRP A 439 -23.92 2.40 -8.84
N GLY A 440 -24.87 1.80 -8.08
CA GLY A 440 -25.85 2.54 -7.28
C GLY A 440 -25.23 3.52 -6.27
N ASP A 441 -24.06 3.19 -5.75
CA ASP A 441 -23.35 4.01 -4.77
C ASP A 441 -22.64 5.23 -5.40
N LEU A 442 -22.39 5.19 -6.72
CA LEU A 442 -21.76 6.32 -7.43
C LEU A 442 -22.58 7.61 -7.30
N ALA A 443 -23.90 7.50 -7.43
CA ALA A 443 -24.80 8.64 -7.28
C ALA A 443 -24.76 9.19 -5.84
N SER A 444 -24.72 8.32 -4.83
CA SER A 444 -24.57 8.70 -3.43
C SER A 444 -23.25 9.39 -3.16
N PHE A 445 -22.15 8.83 -3.67
CA PHE A 445 -20.82 9.42 -3.54
C PHE A 445 -20.77 10.84 -4.13
N VAL A 446 -21.23 11.01 -5.35
CA VAL A 446 -21.31 12.34 -6.00
C VAL A 446 -22.21 13.29 -5.23
N ALA A 447 -23.34 12.81 -4.68
CA ALA A 447 -24.28 13.64 -3.92
C ALA A 447 -23.71 14.10 -2.58
N THR A 448 -23.01 13.22 -1.85
CA THR A 448 -22.39 13.52 -0.55
C THR A 448 -21.39 14.67 -0.69
N TYR A 449 -20.68 14.73 -1.80
CA TYR A 449 -19.67 15.77 -2.05
C TYR A 449 -20.24 17.10 -2.59
N LYS A 450 -21.51 17.13 -3.04
CA LYS A 450 -22.14 18.39 -3.51
C LYS A 450 -22.43 19.40 -2.38
N GLY A 451 -22.47 18.95 -1.13
CA GLY A 451 -22.73 19.81 0.03
C GLY A 451 -21.49 20.48 0.64
N ALA A 452 -20.29 20.23 0.10
CA ALA A 452 -19.01 20.69 0.65
C ALA A 452 -18.28 21.71 -0.26
N SER A 453 -18.98 22.35 -1.20
CA SER A 453 -18.42 23.41 -2.07
C SER A 453 -18.60 24.80 -1.48
#